data_64fe7041eedc17eee5f42bbdb440b1b8
#
_entry.id   64fe7041eedc17eee5f42bbdb440b1b8
#
_cell.length_a   1.000
_cell.length_b   1.000
_cell.length_c   1.000
_cell.angle_alpha   90.00
_cell.angle_beta   90.00
_cell.angle_gamma   90.00
#
_symmetry.space_group_name_H-M   'P 1'
#
loop_
_entity.id
_entity.type
_entity.pdbx_description
1 polymer ?
#
loop_
_entity_poly.entity_id
_entity_poly.type
_entity_poly.pdbx_seq_one_letter_code
_entity_poly.pdbx_strand_id
1 'polypeptide(L)'
;MRRSLCVLLAGIACCIVAEQAVAADLERVVVAKDARSFVTMPSGKPFVPWGFNYDHDETGRLLEDFWEREWPKVEADFRGMKQLGANVVRVHLQFGRFMNAADKPNEAALPQLAKLLALAARTGLRLDLTGLGCYHKQDVPAWYDALDEAGRWRAQACFWEAVAGVCADSPAVFCYDLMNEPVVPGGVRKPGDWLGPPFAGSCFVQCVTLDQRGRERPAIAREWTRALAAAVRRCDRRHLVTVGLVDWSLDRPGLTSGFVPEKIAGDLDFISVHVYPKKGEVAAALETLRGFAIGKPVVIEETFPLYCPMMEFEEFMDKSRPLAAGWIGFYWGKTPAELRRSHEISDALTLGWLEYFQRHTKQ
;
A
#
# COMPACT_ATOMS: atom_id res chain seq x y z
N MET A 1 -45.61 61.38 -32.15
CA MET A 1 -45.73 59.88 -32.06
C MET A 1 -44.37 59.34 -32.00
N ARG A 2 -43.91 58.95 -30.80
CA ARG A 2 -42.61 58.21 -30.56
C ARG A 2 -42.96 56.87 -30.07
N ARG A 3 -42.55 55.82 -30.81
CA ARG A 3 -42.69 54.39 -30.40
C ARG A 3 -41.42 54.03 -29.70
N SER A 4 -41.53 53.68 -28.42
CA SER A 4 -40.42 53.01 -27.62
C SER A 4 -40.36 51.55 -27.92
N LEU A 5 -39.20 51.11 -28.28
CA LEU A 5 -38.86 49.68 -28.49
C LEU A 5 -38.30 49.12 -27.19
N CYS A 6 -39.04 48.26 -26.50
CA CYS A 6 -38.53 47.49 -25.36
C CYS A 6 -37.79 46.26 -25.89
N VAL A 7 -36.49 46.21 -25.62
CA VAL A 7 -35.69 45.00 -25.85
C VAL A 7 -35.73 44.17 -24.57
N LEU A 8 -36.34 42.98 -24.64
CA LEU A 8 -36.28 41.96 -23.59
C LEU A 8 -34.94 41.23 -23.71
N LEU A 9 -34.07 41.43 -22.75
CA LEU A 9 -32.89 40.59 -22.52
C LEU A 9 -33.30 39.37 -21.66
N ALA A 10 -33.45 38.23 -22.32
CA ALA A 10 -33.60 36.94 -21.61
C ALA A 10 -32.23 36.48 -21.15
N GLY A 11 -31.96 36.63 -19.86
CA GLY A 11 -30.77 36.08 -19.22
C GLY A 11 -30.90 34.56 -19.06
N ILE A 12 -30.10 33.81 -19.80
CA ILE A 12 -29.95 32.36 -19.57
C ILE A 12 -29.05 32.21 -18.32
N ALA A 13 -29.68 31.96 -17.18
CA ALA A 13 -28.97 31.52 -15.99
C ALA A 13 -28.56 30.06 -16.19
N CYS A 14 -27.28 29.83 -16.53
CA CYS A 14 -26.69 28.51 -16.55
C CYS A 14 -26.50 28.05 -15.10
N CYS A 15 -27.44 27.27 -14.57
CA CYS A 15 -27.27 26.60 -13.29
C CYS A 15 -26.19 25.54 -13.43
N ILE A 16 -24.98 25.90 -13.04
CA ILE A 16 -23.94 24.89 -12.74
C ILE A 16 -24.39 24.19 -11.47
N VAL A 17 -25.07 23.06 -11.61
CA VAL A 17 -25.29 22.12 -10.53
C VAL A 17 -23.92 21.51 -10.23
N ALA A 18 -23.21 22.06 -9.25
CA ALA A 18 -22.10 21.39 -8.64
C ALA A 18 -22.66 20.10 -8.01
N GLU A 19 -22.43 18.97 -8.65
CA GLU A 19 -22.65 17.66 -8.06
C GLU A 19 -21.75 17.58 -6.82
N GLN A 20 -22.27 17.98 -5.66
CA GLN A 20 -21.69 17.62 -4.39
C GLN A 20 -21.88 16.10 -4.28
N ALA A 21 -20.86 15.36 -4.72
CA ALA A 21 -20.76 13.95 -4.39
C ALA A 21 -20.85 13.85 -2.87
N VAL A 22 -21.97 13.35 -2.39
CA VAL A 22 -22.15 12.99 -0.98
C VAL A 22 -20.99 12.04 -0.68
N ALA A 23 -20.08 12.45 0.20
CA ALA A 23 -19.00 11.59 0.66
C ALA A 23 -19.66 10.28 1.10
N ALA A 24 -19.31 9.18 0.44
CA ALA A 24 -19.81 7.88 0.84
C ALA A 24 -19.43 7.71 2.31
N ASP A 25 -20.42 7.40 3.16
CA ASP A 25 -20.17 7.11 4.57
C ASP A 25 -19.36 5.82 4.63
N LEU A 26 -18.03 5.98 4.60
CA LEU A 26 -17.10 4.86 4.63
C LEU A 26 -17.15 4.22 6.02
N GLU A 27 -17.62 2.99 6.07
CA GLU A 27 -17.54 2.19 7.28
C GLU A 27 -16.12 1.63 7.45
N ARG A 28 -15.67 1.52 8.70
CA ARG A 28 -14.38 0.92 9.03
C ARG A 28 -14.36 -0.57 8.67
N VAL A 29 -13.23 -1.04 8.14
CA VAL A 29 -13.00 -2.46 7.86
C VAL A 29 -12.42 -3.14 9.11
N VAL A 30 -12.92 -4.35 9.39
CA VAL A 30 -12.42 -5.21 10.46
C VAL A 30 -12.30 -6.65 9.97
N VAL A 31 -11.50 -7.45 10.65
CA VAL A 31 -11.47 -8.90 10.42
C VAL A 31 -12.81 -9.50 10.84
N ALA A 32 -13.39 -10.32 9.98
CA ALA A 32 -14.65 -11.00 10.22
C ALA A 32 -14.53 -12.10 11.31
N LYS A 33 -15.66 -12.57 11.83
CA LYS A 33 -15.67 -13.60 12.88
C LYS A 33 -15.05 -14.94 12.46
N ASP A 34 -15.00 -15.22 11.16
CA ASP A 34 -14.36 -16.41 10.60
C ASP A 34 -12.82 -16.36 10.67
N ALA A 35 -12.27 -15.19 11.02
CA ALA A 35 -10.85 -14.89 11.04
C ALA A 35 -10.13 -15.10 9.68
N ARG A 36 -10.88 -15.13 8.56
CA ARG A 36 -10.34 -15.41 7.22
C ARG A 36 -10.78 -14.38 6.17
N SER A 37 -11.69 -13.50 6.53
CA SER A 37 -12.25 -12.48 5.64
C SER A 37 -12.36 -11.13 6.35
N PHE A 38 -12.85 -10.12 5.64
CA PHE A 38 -13.10 -8.79 6.19
C PHE A 38 -14.58 -8.42 6.05
N VAL A 39 -15.04 -7.56 6.98
CA VAL A 39 -16.35 -6.93 6.93
C VAL A 39 -16.24 -5.46 7.27
N THR A 40 -17.23 -4.69 6.85
CA THR A 40 -17.36 -3.28 7.26
C THR A 40 -18.22 -3.16 8.51
N MET A 41 -17.94 -2.20 9.38
CA MET A 41 -18.69 -1.94 10.61
C MET A 41 -19.26 -0.51 10.60
N PRO A 42 -20.54 -0.33 10.99
CA PRO A 42 -21.39 -1.30 11.72
C PRO A 42 -22.22 -2.25 10.85
N SER A 43 -22.26 -2.12 9.51
CA SER A 43 -23.20 -2.87 8.66
C SER A 43 -22.96 -4.38 8.61
N GLY A 44 -21.74 -4.85 8.89
CA GLY A 44 -21.36 -6.26 8.76
C GLY A 44 -21.26 -6.75 7.31
N LYS A 45 -21.24 -5.86 6.33
CA LYS A 45 -21.15 -6.24 4.91
C LYS A 45 -19.77 -6.83 4.59
N PRO A 46 -19.70 -7.89 3.77
CA PRO A 46 -18.43 -8.41 3.29
C PRO A 46 -17.60 -7.32 2.60
N PHE A 47 -16.29 -7.33 2.88
CA PHE A 47 -15.33 -6.43 2.24
C PHE A 47 -14.17 -7.24 1.69
N VAL A 48 -13.95 -7.14 0.39
CA VAL A 48 -12.82 -7.75 -0.31
C VAL A 48 -11.91 -6.64 -0.80
N PRO A 49 -10.71 -6.47 -0.23
CA PRO A 49 -9.72 -5.53 -0.75
C PRO A 49 -9.45 -5.81 -2.23
N TRP A 50 -9.71 -4.81 -3.07
CA TRP A 50 -9.48 -4.86 -4.51
C TRP A 50 -8.93 -3.51 -4.94
N GLY A 51 -7.67 -3.44 -5.36
CA GLY A 51 -7.03 -2.15 -5.51
C GLY A 51 -5.71 -2.14 -6.26
N PHE A 52 -5.05 -1.01 -6.16
CA PHE A 52 -3.77 -0.74 -6.81
C PHE A 52 -2.73 -0.23 -5.83
N ASN A 53 -1.47 -0.57 -6.09
CA ASN A 53 -0.33 0.14 -5.55
C ASN A 53 -0.19 1.48 -6.29
N TYR A 54 -0.06 2.56 -5.53
CA TYR A 54 0.20 3.91 -5.99
C TYR A 54 1.45 4.41 -5.27
N ASP A 55 2.59 3.85 -5.64
CA ASP A 55 3.89 4.10 -5.02
C ASP A 55 4.74 5.08 -5.83
N HIS A 56 4.68 5.05 -7.16
CA HIS A 56 5.37 5.96 -8.06
C HIS A 56 4.53 6.32 -9.27
N ASP A 57 4.87 7.42 -9.94
CA ASP A 57 4.28 7.79 -11.21
C ASP A 57 5.06 7.18 -12.40
N GLU A 58 4.63 7.48 -13.61
CA GLU A 58 5.23 7.00 -14.86
C GLU A 58 6.68 7.43 -15.08
N THR A 59 7.17 8.40 -14.27
CA THR A 59 8.57 8.88 -14.29
C THR A 59 9.40 8.33 -13.14
N GLY A 60 8.81 7.53 -12.26
CA GLY A 60 9.46 6.96 -11.09
C GLY A 60 9.50 7.89 -9.87
N ARG A 61 8.80 9.03 -9.91
CA ARG A 61 8.65 9.91 -8.73
C ARG A 61 7.69 9.27 -7.74
N LEU A 62 8.05 9.30 -6.46
CA LEU A 62 7.20 8.82 -5.39
C LEU A 62 6.10 9.86 -5.08
N LEU A 63 5.03 9.45 -4.42
CA LEU A 63 3.85 10.29 -4.20
C LEU A 63 4.20 11.66 -3.56
N GLU A 64 5.07 11.69 -2.54
CA GLU A 64 5.46 12.91 -1.86
C GLU A 64 6.32 13.87 -2.72
N ASP A 65 6.87 13.40 -3.85
CA ASP A 65 7.65 14.26 -4.73
C ASP A 65 6.77 15.21 -5.54
N PHE A 66 5.49 14.87 -5.71
CA PHE A 66 4.58 15.65 -6.54
C PHE A 66 3.25 16.03 -5.87
N TRP A 67 2.79 15.39 -4.79
CA TRP A 67 1.46 15.59 -4.22
C TRP A 67 1.17 17.04 -3.76
N GLU A 68 2.17 17.82 -3.39
CA GLU A 68 1.96 19.22 -3.00
C GLU A 68 1.73 20.13 -4.23
N ARG A 69 2.52 19.92 -5.28
CA ARG A 69 2.55 20.79 -6.46
C ARG A 69 1.59 20.37 -7.55
N GLU A 70 1.34 19.07 -7.64
CA GLU A 70 0.54 18.43 -8.69
C GLU A 70 -0.71 17.74 -8.09
N TRP A 71 -1.30 18.30 -7.06
CA TRP A 71 -2.49 17.75 -6.40
C TRP A 71 -3.62 17.36 -7.36
N PRO A 72 -3.94 18.14 -8.42
CA PRO A 72 -4.95 17.74 -9.40
C PRO A 72 -4.66 16.39 -10.08
N LYS A 73 -3.38 16.01 -10.25
CA LYS A 73 -2.98 14.68 -10.74
C LYS A 73 -3.39 13.60 -9.73
N VAL A 74 -3.08 13.79 -8.46
CA VAL A 74 -3.46 12.84 -7.39
C VAL A 74 -4.98 12.66 -7.35
N GLU A 75 -5.75 13.74 -7.45
CA GLU A 75 -7.22 13.67 -7.51
C GLU A 75 -7.74 12.94 -8.76
N ALA A 76 -7.08 13.15 -9.91
CA ALA A 76 -7.43 12.46 -11.15
C ALA A 76 -7.12 10.96 -11.06
N ASP A 77 -5.96 10.59 -10.51
CA ASP A 77 -5.54 9.21 -10.32
C ASP A 77 -6.50 8.46 -9.37
N PHE A 78 -6.88 9.06 -8.24
CA PHE A 78 -7.85 8.46 -7.32
C PHE A 78 -9.21 8.24 -7.98
N ARG A 79 -9.71 9.21 -8.78
CA ARG A 79 -10.93 9.03 -9.56
C ARG A 79 -10.79 7.92 -10.60
N GLY A 80 -9.64 7.86 -11.30
CA GLY A 80 -9.33 6.82 -12.27
C GLY A 80 -9.34 5.41 -11.67
N MET A 81 -8.63 5.22 -10.57
CA MET A 81 -8.62 3.95 -9.83
C MET A 81 -10.03 3.55 -9.37
N LYS A 82 -10.82 4.51 -8.86
CA LYS A 82 -12.21 4.27 -8.46
C LYS A 82 -13.09 3.87 -9.65
N GLN A 83 -12.94 4.52 -10.79
CA GLN A 83 -13.70 4.20 -12.01
C GLN A 83 -13.39 2.79 -12.53
N LEU A 84 -12.18 2.30 -12.33
CA LEU A 84 -11.81 0.90 -12.60
C LEU A 84 -12.37 -0.08 -11.56
N GLY A 85 -12.99 0.40 -10.47
CA GLY A 85 -13.64 -0.41 -9.46
C GLY A 85 -12.80 -0.69 -8.22
N ALA A 86 -11.67 0.00 -8.03
CA ALA A 86 -10.89 -0.11 -6.81
C ALA A 86 -11.70 0.32 -5.57
N ASN A 87 -11.41 -0.32 -4.44
CA ASN A 87 -11.90 0.05 -3.12
C ASN A 87 -10.76 0.30 -2.12
N VAL A 88 -9.54 -0.11 -2.46
CA VAL A 88 -8.30 0.14 -1.71
C VAL A 88 -7.23 0.72 -2.64
N VAL A 89 -6.44 1.64 -2.12
CA VAL A 89 -5.21 2.14 -2.75
C VAL A 89 -4.08 1.99 -1.74
N ARG A 90 -3.04 1.26 -2.10
CA ARG A 90 -1.83 1.13 -1.30
C ARG A 90 -0.89 2.27 -1.65
N VAL A 91 -0.53 3.09 -0.67
CA VAL A 91 0.38 4.23 -0.81
C VAL A 91 1.60 4.04 0.07
N HIS A 92 2.76 4.44 -0.45
CA HIS A 92 4.03 4.23 0.22
C HIS A 92 4.54 5.56 0.77
N LEU A 93 4.66 5.66 2.10
CA LEU A 93 5.08 6.86 2.80
C LEU A 93 6.61 6.84 3.01
N GLN A 94 7.30 7.81 2.42
CA GLN A 94 8.76 7.91 2.52
C GLN A 94 9.19 8.39 3.90
N PHE A 95 10.05 7.60 4.57
CA PHE A 95 10.53 7.92 5.91
C PHE A 95 11.14 9.34 6.00
N GLY A 96 11.99 9.71 5.07
CA GLY A 96 12.67 11.00 5.06
C GLY A 96 11.76 12.21 4.83
N ARG A 97 10.54 12.01 4.32
CA ARG A 97 9.54 13.07 4.17
C ARG A 97 8.76 13.32 5.45
N PHE A 98 8.60 12.29 6.28
CA PHE A 98 7.82 12.36 7.52
C PHE A 98 8.66 12.55 8.78
N MET A 99 9.99 12.45 8.72
CA MET A 99 10.87 12.60 9.87
C MET A 99 12.00 13.60 9.62
N ASN A 100 12.09 14.61 10.48
CA ASN A 100 13.17 15.61 10.46
C ASN A 100 14.38 15.18 11.31
N ALA A 101 14.16 14.37 12.36
CA ALA A 101 15.17 13.75 13.21
C ALA A 101 14.59 12.46 13.82
N ALA A 102 15.40 11.71 14.57
CA ALA A 102 15.04 10.40 15.11
C ALA A 102 13.79 10.42 16.02
N ASP A 103 13.55 11.53 16.68
CA ASP A 103 12.43 11.78 17.61
C ASP A 103 11.55 12.97 17.19
N LYS A 104 11.74 13.48 15.97
CA LYS A 104 11.06 14.70 15.50
C LYS A 104 10.34 14.46 14.18
N PRO A 105 9.03 14.19 14.21
CA PRO A 105 8.20 14.13 13.01
C PRO A 105 8.23 15.44 12.23
N ASN A 106 8.04 15.35 10.92
CA ASN A 106 7.86 16.50 10.05
C ASN A 106 6.39 16.95 10.08
N GLU A 107 6.09 17.92 10.93
CA GLU A 107 4.74 18.43 11.08
C GLU A 107 4.15 19.05 9.79
N ALA A 108 4.98 19.41 8.81
CA ALA A 108 4.50 19.93 7.52
C ALA A 108 3.96 18.82 6.60
N ALA A 109 4.43 17.58 6.73
CA ALA A 109 3.94 16.44 5.95
C ALA A 109 2.60 15.89 6.44
N LEU A 110 2.31 16.00 7.73
CA LEU A 110 1.11 15.42 8.35
C LEU A 110 -0.21 16.02 7.82
N PRO A 111 -0.36 17.35 7.60
CA PRO A 111 -1.55 17.91 6.97
C PRO A 111 -1.78 17.41 5.53
N GLN A 112 -0.71 17.12 4.78
CA GLN A 112 -0.82 16.58 3.44
C GLN A 112 -1.34 15.13 3.47
N LEU A 113 -0.92 14.33 4.44
CA LEU A 113 -1.49 13.00 4.69
C LEU A 113 -2.98 13.11 5.05
N ALA A 114 -3.36 14.04 5.93
CA ALA A 114 -4.78 14.29 6.26
C ALA A 114 -5.60 14.68 5.01
N LYS A 115 -5.02 15.48 4.11
CA LYS A 115 -5.63 15.86 2.83
C LYS A 115 -5.82 14.63 1.92
N LEU A 116 -4.84 13.70 1.88
CA LEU A 116 -4.95 12.45 1.12
C LEU A 116 -6.05 11.54 1.68
N LEU A 117 -6.15 11.40 3.00
CA LEU A 117 -7.24 10.69 3.67
C LEU A 117 -8.61 11.27 3.33
N ALA A 118 -8.74 12.60 3.35
CA ALA A 118 -9.96 13.27 2.95
C ALA A 118 -10.32 13.03 1.47
N LEU A 119 -9.32 12.99 0.58
CA LEU A 119 -9.53 12.62 -0.83
C LEU A 119 -10.02 11.18 -0.94
N ALA A 120 -9.36 10.24 -0.27
CA ALA A 120 -9.75 8.83 -0.27
C ALA A 120 -11.21 8.66 0.21
N ALA A 121 -11.57 9.31 1.31
CA ALA A 121 -12.95 9.30 1.83
C ALA A 121 -13.96 9.83 0.79
N ARG A 122 -13.69 10.98 0.17
CA ARG A 122 -14.59 11.57 -0.84
C ARG A 122 -14.73 10.70 -2.09
N THR A 123 -13.69 9.99 -2.47
CA THR A 123 -13.71 9.10 -3.65
C THR A 123 -14.26 7.70 -3.32
N GLY A 124 -14.56 7.41 -2.05
CA GLY A 124 -15.01 6.10 -1.61
C GLY A 124 -13.92 5.02 -1.73
N LEU A 125 -12.66 5.43 -1.52
CA LEU A 125 -11.48 4.56 -1.45
C LEU A 125 -10.97 4.47 -0.01
N ARG A 126 -10.26 3.41 0.28
CA ARG A 126 -9.50 3.25 1.55
C ARG A 126 -8.02 3.16 1.25
N LEU A 127 -7.20 3.61 2.20
CA LEU A 127 -5.76 3.59 2.08
C LEU A 127 -5.18 2.40 2.85
N ASP A 128 -4.36 1.66 2.17
CA ASP A 128 -3.35 0.79 2.73
C ASP A 128 -2.07 1.63 2.85
N LEU A 129 -1.70 1.96 4.08
CA LEU A 129 -0.62 2.91 4.38
C LEU A 129 0.67 2.13 4.66
N THR A 130 1.47 1.92 3.62
CA THR A 130 2.81 1.34 3.76
C THR A 130 3.79 2.41 4.21
N GLY A 131 4.43 2.21 5.35
CA GLY A 131 5.35 3.18 5.91
C GLY A 131 6.82 2.87 5.69
N LEU A 132 7.66 3.78 6.20
CA LEU A 132 9.12 3.62 6.28
C LEU A 132 9.81 3.48 4.92
N GLY A 133 9.20 3.99 3.82
CA GLY A 133 9.75 3.92 2.48
C GLY A 133 11.13 4.58 2.38
N CYS A 134 12.10 3.85 1.84
CA CYS A 134 13.49 4.29 1.58
C CYS A 134 13.92 3.85 0.17
N TYR A 135 13.04 4.04 -0.82
CA TYR A 135 13.21 3.44 -2.15
C TYR A 135 14.36 4.04 -2.94
N HIS A 136 14.65 5.32 -2.76
CA HIS A 136 15.80 5.98 -3.37
C HIS A 136 16.85 6.29 -2.30
N LYS A 137 18.04 5.69 -2.44
CA LYS A 137 19.11 5.81 -1.43
C LYS A 137 19.50 7.27 -1.14
N GLN A 138 19.48 8.14 -2.15
CA GLN A 138 19.80 9.56 -2.00
C GLN A 138 18.79 10.34 -1.16
N ASP A 139 17.55 9.83 -1.00
CA ASP A 139 16.50 10.48 -0.25
C ASP A 139 16.45 10.00 1.22
N VAL A 140 17.25 8.99 1.57
CA VAL A 140 17.39 8.50 2.94
C VAL A 140 18.21 9.48 3.77
N PRO A 141 17.68 10.02 4.88
CA PRO A 141 18.44 10.96 5.70
C PRO A 141 19.72 10.33 6.25
N ALA A 142 20.85 11.03 6.13
CA ALA A 142 22.15 10.54 6.58
C ALA A 142 22.15 10.20 8.09
N TRP A 143 21.41 10.96 8.91
CA TRP A 143 21.27 10.68 10.33
C TRP A 143 20.54 9.34 10.59
N TYR A 144 19.59 8.97 9.73
CA TYR A 144 18.85 7.72 9.86
C TYR A 144 19.71 6.51 9.48
N ASP A 145 20.54 6.64 8.47
CA ASP A 145 21.52 5.59 8.10
C ASP A 145 22.60 5.38 9.16
N ALA A 146 22.95 6.44 9.90
CA ALA A 146 23.95 6.38 10.96
C ALA A 146 23.46 5.77 12.28
N LEU A 147 22.15 5.57 12.43
CA LEU A 147 21.58 4.96 13.63
C LEU A 147 21.97 3.48 13.75
N ASP A 148 22.17 3.04 14.98
CA ASP A 148 22.16 1.62 15.31
C ASP A 148 20.76 1.02 15.24
N GLU A 149 20.64 -0.28 15.39
CA GLU A 149 19.35 -1.00 15.36
C GLU A 149 18.32 -0.40 16.32
N ALA A 150 18.71 -0.20 17.57
CA ALA A 150 17.78 0.30 18.60
C ALA A 150 17.34 1.75 18.31
N GLY A 151 18.26 2.60 17.87
CA GLY A 151 17.97 3.97 17.44
C GLY A 151 17.06 4.02 16.24
N ARG A 152 17.31 3.13 15.26
CA ARG A 152 16.50 3.02 14.04
C ARG A 152 15.08 2.56 14.35
N TRP A 153 14.90 1.55 15.20
CA TRP A 153 13.56 1.08 15.59
C TRP A 153 12.78 2.15 16.38
N ARG A 154 13.46 2.92 17.24
CA ARG A 154 12.81 4.07 17.93
C ARG A 154 12.35 5.15 16.95
N ALA A 155 13.17 5.49 15.97
CA ALA A 155 12.80 6.46 14.93
C ALA A 155 11.63 5.98 14.08
N GLN A 156 11.60 4.68 13.73
CA GLN A 156 10.49 4.03 13.05
C GLN A 156 9.21 4.04 13.90
N ALA A 157 9.32 3.78 15.19
CA ALA A 157 8.17 3.85 16.09
C ALA A 157 7.61 5.28 16.20
N CYS A 158 8.49 6.30 16.28
CA CYS A 158 8.08 7.71 16.27
C CYS A 158 7.36 8.10 14.97
N PHE A 159 7.85 7.63 13.81
CA PHE A 159 7.16 7.78 12.52
C PHE A 159 5.73 7.21 12.58
N TRP A 160 5.59 5.99 13.08
CA TRP A 160 4.29 5.33 13.14
C TRP A 160 3.33 5.98 14.15
N GLU A 161 3.82 6.49 15.26
CA GLU A 161 3.01 7.26 16.21
C GLU A 161 2.46 8.54 15.55
N ALA A 162 3.30 9.26 14.81
CA ALA A 162 2.88 10.49 14.12
C ALA A 162 1.86 10.19 13.00
N VAL A 163 2.12 9.20 12.15
CA VAL A 163 1.21 8.79 11.07
C VAL A 163 -0.11 8.29 11.63
N ALA A 164 -0.08 7.35 12.59
CA ALA A 164 -1.28 6.79 13.18
C ALA A 164 -2.11 7.84 13.94
N GLY A 165 -1.45 8.83 14.56
CA GLY A 165 -2.12 9.94 15.22
C GLY A 165 -2.99 10.78 14.28
N VAL A 166 -2.53 11.03 13.06
CA VAL A 166 -3.30 11.73 12.02
C VAL A 166 -4.42 10.85 11.45
N CYS A 167 -4.19 9.56 11.36
CA CYS A 167 -5.07 8.62 10.66
C CYS A 167 -6.20 8.07 11.53
N ALA A 168 -6.06 8.09 12.85
CA ALA A 168 -6.88 7.34 13.80
C ALA A 168 -8.39 7.54 13.68
N ASP A 169 -8.85 8.73 13.32
CA ASP A 169 -10.28 9.04 13.18
C ASP A 169 -10.81 8.96 11.74
N SER A 170 -9.94 8.66 10.78
CA SER A 170 -10.34 8.60 9.37
C SER A 170 -10.96 7.25 8.99
N PRO A 171 -12.18 7.20 8.47
CA PRO A 171 -12.78 5.95 7.97
C PRO A 171 -12.12 5.46 6.66
N ALA A 172 -11.26 6.28 6.07
CA ALA A 172 -10.56 5.95 4.83
C ALA A 172 -9.27 5.15 5.04
N VAL A 173 -8.92 4.76 6.27
CA VAL A 173 -7.82 3.83 6.52
C VAL A 173 -8.34 2.39 6.39
N PHE A 174 -7.71 1.60 5.54
CA PHE A 174 -7.84 0.14 5.53
C PHE A 174 -6.90 -0.46 6.57
N CYS A 175 -5.61 -0.21 6.43
CA CYS A 175 -4.60 -0.72 7.35
C CYS A 175 -3.33 0.14 7.38
N TYR A 176 -2.48 -0.18 8.34
CA TYR A 176 -1.08 0.21 8.41
C TYR A 176 -0.22 -0.99 8.03
N ASP A 177 0.47 -0.91 6.90
CA ASP A 177 1.52 -1.85 6.52
C ASP A 177 2.85 -1.33 7.04
N LEU A 178 3.40 -2.01 8.05
CA LEU A 178 4.53 -1.50 8.83
C LEU A 178 5.79 -1.24 8.01
N MET A 179 6.03 -1.97 6.94
CA MET A 179 7.14 -1.76 5.99
C MET A 179 6.96 -2.65 4.77
N ASN A 180 7.30 -2.12 3.60
CA ASN A 180 7.46 -2.91 2.39
C ASN A 180 8.68 -3.83 2.51
N GLU A 181 8.47 -5.12 2.33
CA GLU A 181 9.49 -6.16 2.18
C GLU A 181 10.64 -6.13 3.22
N PRO A 182 10.31 -6.12 4.53
CA PRO A 182 11.35 -6.15 5.55
C PRO A 182 12.06 -7.50 5.58
N VAL A 183 13.37 -7.46 5.85
CA VAL A 183 14.18 -8.68 6.00
C VAL A 183 15.10 -8.59 7.22
N VAL A 184 15.37 -9.74 7.80
CA VAL A 184 16.50 -9.96 8.69
C VAL A 184 17.59 -10.63 7.88
N PRO A 185 18.67 -9.95 7.50
CA PRO A 185 19.71 -10.51 6.63
C PRO A 185 20.48 -11.63 7.33
N GLY A 186 21.06 -12.54 6.55
CA GLY A 186 22.08 -13.45 7.03
C GLY A 186 23.43 -12.76 7.19
N GLY A 187 24.20 -13.13 8.22
CA GLY A 187 25.53 -12.56 8.47
C GLY A 187 25.51 -11.11 8.99
N VAL A 188 26.67 -10.44 8.88
CA VAL A 188 26.88 -9.08 9.34
C VAL A 188 26.99 -8.16 8.12
N ARG A 189 26.27 -7.04 8.14
CA ARG A 189 26.29 -5.99 7.13
C ARG A 189 27.07 -4.76 7.65
N LYS A 190 27.54 -3.94 6.74
CA LYS A 190 28.28 -2.71 7.11
C LYS A 190 27.30 -1.66 7.70
N PRO A 191 27.76 -0.78 8.59
CA PRO A 191 26.98 0.38 9.02
C PRO A 191 26.46 1.18 7.82
N GLY A 192 25.17 1.54 7.85
CA GLY A 192 24.49 2.25 6.76
C GLY A 192 23.97 1.35 5.62
N ASP A 193 24.26 0.05 5.63
CA ASP A 193 23.86 -0.89 4.58
C ASP A 193 22.49 -1.51 4.88
N TRP A 194 21.48 -0.66 5.06
CA TRP A 194 20.12 -1.04 5.46
C TRP A 194 19.23 -1.48 4.28
N LEU A 195 19.63 -1.20 3.05
CA LEU A 195 18.80 -1.46 1.88
C LEU A 195 19.25 -2.73 1.14
N GLY A 196 18.30 -3.43 0.55
CA GLY A 196 18.56 -4.50 -0.39
C GLY A 196 19.11 -3.97 -1.72
N PRO A 197 19.51 -4.86 -2.63
CA PRO A 197 19.94 -4.45 -3.96
C PRO A 197 18.80 -3.74 -4.69
N PRO A 198 19.10 -2.69 -5.48
CA PRO A 198 18.07 -1.99 -6.24
C PRO A 198 17.51 -2.86 -7.37
N PHE A 199 16.22 -2.73 -7.61
CA PHE A 199 15.52 -3.25 -8.79
C PHE A 199 14.86 -2.07 -9.51
N ALA A 200 15.08 -1.96 -10.82
CA ALA A 200 14.59 -0.84 -11.64
C ALA A 200 14.89 0.56 -11.04
N GLY A 201 16.03 0.71 -10.35
CA GLY A 201 16.43 1.97 -9.73
C GLY A 201 15.92 2.21 -8.30
N SER A 202 15.07 1.36 -7.76
CA SER A 202 14.48 1.49 -6.43
C SER A 202 14.88 0.34 -5.50
N CYS A 203 15.06 0.63 -4.20
CA CYS A 203 15.37 -0.34 -3.16
C CYS A 203 14.09 -0.73 -2.41
N PHE A 204 13.43 -1.79 -2.84
CA PHE A 204 12.17 -2.23 -2.24
C PHE A 204 12.35 -3.01 -0.94
N VAL A 205 13.44 -3.78 -0.82
CA VAL A 205 13.75 -4.60 0.36
C VAL A 205 14.57 -3.79 1.37
N GLN A 206 14.18 -3.85 2.65
CA GLN A 206 14.89 -3.17 3.73
C GLN A 206 15.28 -4.13 4.85
N CYS A 207 16.50 -3.95 5.38
CA CYS A 207 16.99 -4.70 6.54
C CYS A 207 16.52 -4.05 7.85
N VAL A 208 15.96 -4.83 8.76
CA VAL A 208 15.57 -4.34 10.10
C VAL A 208 16.68 -4.44 11.13
N THR A 209 17.75 -5.15 10.81
CA THR A 209 19.02 -5.22 11.55
C THR A 209 20.18 -5.33 10.58
N LEU A 210 21.39 -4.98 11.02
CA LEU A 210 22.63 -5.22 10.26
C LEU A 210 23.45 -6.38 10.81
N ASP A 211 23.13 -6.82 12.05
CA ASP A 211 23.82 -7.89 12.73
C ASP A 211 22.87 -8.63 13.68
N GLN A 212 22.73 -9.92 13.51
CA GLN A 212 21.88 -10.75 14.36
C GLN A 212 22.40 -10.85 15.80
N ARG A 213 23.69 -10.70 16.03
CA ARG A 213 24.31 -10.81 17.37
C ARG A 213 23.93 -12.09 18.09
N GLY A 214 23.91 -13.19 17.38
CA GLY A 214 23.56 -14.51 17.90
C GLY A 214 22.05 -14.76 18.12
N ARG A 215 21.18 -13.81 17.76
CA ARG A 215 19.73 -14.00 17.82
C ARG A 215 19.24 -14.74 16.59
N GLU A 216 18.18 -15.52 16.77
CA GLU A 216 17.47 -16.13 15.65
C GLU A 216 16.74 -15.07 14.80
N ARG A 217 16.78 -15.21 13.47
CA ARG A 217 16.16 -14.28 12.54
C ARG A 217 14.66 -14.05 12.81
N PRO A 218 13.83 -15.10 13.06
CA PRO A 218 12.41 -14.90 13.39
C PRO A 218 12.19 -14.20 14.74
N ALA A 219 13.12 -14.33 15.70
CA ALA A 219 13.03 -13.59 16.97
C ALA A 219 13.20 -12.09 16.77
N ILE A 220 14.18 -11.67 15.94
CA ILE A 220 14.40 -10.27 15.59
C ILE A 220 13.18 -9.72 14.84
N ALA A 221 12.68 -10.44 13.83
CA ALA A 221 11.49 -10.03 13.07
C ALA A 221 10.28 -9.83 13.98
N ARG A 222 10.05 -10.75 14.93
CA ARG A 222 8.96 -10.65 15.91
C ARG A 222 9.11 -9.46 16.87
N GLU A 223 10.31 -9.22 17.38
CA GLU A 223 10.58 -8.08 18.26
C GLU A 223 10.33 -6.76 17.52
N TRP A 224 10.81 -6.63 16.31
CA TRP A 224 10.59 -5.46 15.45
C TRP A 224 9.10 -5.25 15.17
N THR A 225 8.40 -6.29 14.70
CA THR A 225 6.95 -6.23 14.39
C THR A 225 6.15 -5.79 15.61
N ARG A 226 6.43 -6.40 16.78
CA ARG A 226 5.77 -6.04 18.05
C ARG A 226 6.02 -4.59 18.43
N ALA A 227 7.26 -4.11 18.31
CA ALA A 227 7.61 -2.74 18.66
C ALA A 227 6.84 -1.71 17.81
N LEU A 228 6.76 -1.94 16.51
CA LEU A 228 6.07 -1.01 15.60
C LEU A 228 4.55 -1.13 15.65
N ALA A 229 4.02 -2.35 15.74
CA ALA A 229 2.57 -2.54 15.95
C ALA A 229 2.13 -1.86 17.27
N ALA A 230 2.92 -1.97 18.33
CA ALA A 230 2.65 -1.26 19.58
C ALA A 230 2.71 0.26 19.42
N ALA A 231 3.60 0.80 18.58
CA ALA A 231 3.66 2.23 18.27
C ALA A 231 2.36 2.70 17.59
N VAL A 232 1.90 2.00 16.55
CA VAL A 232 0.59 2.27 15.92
C VAL A 232 -0.53 2.20 16.96
N ARG A 233 -0.58 1.13 17.77
CA ARG A 233 -1.66 0.88 18.75
C ARG A 233 -1.72 1.89 19.90
N ARG A 234 -0.66 2.62 20.18
CA ARG A 234 -0.69 3.76 21.12
C ARG A 234 -1.59 4.90 20.65
N CYS A 235 -1.64 5.11 19.34
CA CYS A 235 -2.41 6.20 18.72
C CYS A 235 -3.72 5.70 18.09
N ASP A 236 -3.71 4.51 17.51
CA ASP A 236 -4.87 3.92 16.83
C ASP A 236 -5.05 2.44 17.18
N ARG A 237 -6.15 2.13 17.87
CA ARG A 237 -6.53 0.75 18.25
C ARG A 237 -7.61 0.16 17.36
N ARG A 238 -8.01 0.86 16.30
CA ARG A 238 -9.20 0.54 15.52
C ARG A 238 -8.89 -0.01 14.14
N HIS A 239 -7.90 0.56 13.46
CA HIS A 239 -7.55 0.13 12.13
C HIS A 239 -6.60 -1.07 12.14
N LEU A 240 -6.58 -1.80 11.04
CA LEU A 240 -5.81 -3.03 10.88
C LEU A 240 -4.32 -2.74 10.76
N VAL A 241 -3.50 -3.70 11.18
CA VAL A 241 -2.03 -3.65 11.06
C VAL A 241 -1.53 -4.91 10.37
N THR A 242 -0.63 -4.76 9.42
CA THR A 242 0.05 -5.82 8.70
C THR A 242 1.53 -5.49 8.43
N VAL A 243 2.21 -6.36 7.69
CA VAL A 243 3.57 -6.17 7.16
C VAL A 243 3.60 -6.73 5.75
N GLY A 244 4.05 -5.96 4.76
CA GLY A 244 4.20 -6.38 3.37
C GLY A 244 5.32 -7.41 3.20
N LEU A 245 4.98 -8.70 3.17
CA LEU A 245 5.95 -9.80 3.17
C LEU A 245 6.33 -10.24 1.75
N VAL A 246 7.60 -10.54 1.54
CA VAL A 246 8.06 -11.25 0.34
C VAL A 246 7.57 -12.72 0.35
N ASP A 247 7.43 -13.33 -0.81
CA ASP A 247 6.97 -14.73 -0.97
C ASP A 247 7.91 -15.77 -0.33
N TRP A 248 9.18 -15.42 -0.11
CA TRP A 248 10.17 -16.23 0.57
C TRP A 248 10.27 -15.97 2.09
N SER A 249 9.25 -15.35 2.71
CA SER A 249 9.15 -15.19 4.18
C SER A 249 8.76 -16.46 4.93
N LEU A 250 8.54 -17.56 4.23
CA LEU A 250 8.23 -18.85 4.83
C LEU A 250 9.45 -19.48 5.50
N ASP A 251 9.21 -20.28 6.54
CA ASP A 251 10.26 -21.06 7.23
C ASP A 251 10.67 -22.26 6.38
N ARG A 252 11.58 -22.03 5.45
CA ARG A 252 12.10 -23.04 4.53
C ARG A 252 13.62 -23.14 4.67
N PRO A 253 14.21 -24.35 4.55
CA PRO A 253 15.65 -24.53 4.59
C PRO A 253 16.35 -23.65 3.54
N GLY A 254 17.37 -22.92 3.97
CA GLY A 254 18.27 -22.16 3.10
C GLY A 254 17.83 -20.74 2.74
N LEU A 255 16.53 -20.45 2.65
CA LEU A 255 16.06 -19.13 2.27
C LEU A 255 14.82 -18.72 3.05
N THR A 256 14.97 -17.70 3.89
CA THR A 256 13.86 -17.01 4.56
C THR A 256 14.21 -15.56 4.78
N SER A 257 13.20 -14.66 4.75
CA SER A 257 13.38 -13.25 5.12
C SER A 257 13.60 -13.06 6.63
N GLY A 258 13.29 -14.08 7.44
CA GLY A 258 13.18 -13.99 8.89
C GLY A 258 11.77 -13.60 9.37
N PHE A 259 10.95 -13.00 8.53
CA PHE A 259 9.56 -12.61 8.84
C PHE A 259 8.59 -13.78 8.62
N VAL A 260 8.82 -14.86 9.36
CA VAL A 260 8.00 -16.07 9.29
C VAL A 260 6.59 -15.77 9.80
N PRO A 261 5.52 -15.98 9.01
CA PRO A 261 4.16 -15.56 9.35
C PRO A 261 3.69 -16.04 10.72
N GLU A 262 3.90 -17.31 11.07
CA GLU A 262 3.49 -17.89 12.35
C GLU A 262 4.21 -17.27 13.55
N LYS A 263 5.38 -16.65 13.35
CA LYS A 263 6.18 -16.04 14.42
C LYS A 263 5.80 -14.59 14.68
N ILE A 264 5.29 -13.89 13.66
CA ILE A 264 4.95 -12.47 13.74
C ILE A 264 3.44 -12.21 13.84
N ALA A 265 2.59 -13.17 13.45
CA ALA A 265 1.14 -13.02 13.35
C ALA A 265 0.45 -12.57 14.65
N GLY A 266 1.04 -12.82 15.82
CA GLY A 266 0.47 -12.43 17.10
C GLY A 266 0.26 -10.92 17.27
N ASP A 267 1.03 -10.11 16.56
CA ASP A 267 1.01 -8.65 16.63
C ASP A 267 0.32 -8.00 15.39
N LEU A 268 -0.14 -8.83 14.43
CA LEU A 268 -0.80 -8.41 13.18
C LEU A 268 -2.28 -8.82 13.15
N ASP A 269 -3.11 -8.09 12.42
CA ASP A 269 -4.52 -8.42 12.23
C ASP A 269 -4.74 -9.38 11.05
N PHE A 270 -3.95 -9.26 10.00
CA PHE A 270 -3.98 -10.12 8.82
C PHE A 270 -2.56 -10.27 8.24
N ILE A 271 -2.39 -11.12 7.26
CA ILE A 271 -1.12 -11.38 6.59
C ILE A 271 -1.15 -10.77 5.19
N SER A 272 -0.19 -9.93 4.88
CA SER A 272 0.06 -9.43 3.51
C SER A 272 1.24 -10.15 2.91
N VAL A 273 1.16 -10.46 1.60
CA VAL A 273 2.24 -11.10 0.87
C VAL A 273 2.30 -10.60 -0.58
N HIS A 274 3.53 -10.43 -1.09
CA HIS A 274 3.81 -10.11 -2.48
C HIS A 274 4.07 -11.40 -3.25
N VAL A 275 3.23 -11.71 -4.25
CA VAL A 275 3.37 -12.92 -5.05
C VAL A 275 3.32 -12.57 -6.53
N TYR A 276 4.42 -12.79 -7.22
CA TYR A 276 4.55 -12.60 -8.66
C TYR A 276 4.73 -13.97 -9.34
N PRO A 277 3.67 -14.57 -9.92
CA PRO A 277 3.76 -15.88 -10.53
C PRO A 277 4.74 -15.89 -11.69
N LYS A 278 5.51 -16.96 -11.82
CA LYS A 278 6.46 -17.15 -12.92
C LYS A 278 5.88 -18.08 -13.97
N LYS A 279 6.35 -17.91 -15.22
CA LYS A 279 5.93 -18.75 -16.35
C LYS A 279 6.13 -20.24 -16.05
N GLY A 280 5.04 -21.00 -16.18
CA GLY A 280 5.01 -22.44 -15.91
C GLY A 280 5.00 -22.81 -14.41
N GLU A 281 4.96 -21.81 -13.49
CA GLU A 281 5.08 -22.05 -12.05
C GLU A 281 3.84 -21.60 -11.25
N VAL A 282 2.67 -21.50 -11.87
CA VAL A 282 1.42 -21.09 -11.18
C VAL A 282 1.13 -22.00 -9.96
N ALA A 283 1.32 -23.32 -10.11
CA ALA A 283 1.12 -24.25 -8.99
C ALA A 283 2.08 -23.98 -7.81
N ALA A 284 3.34 -23.63 -8.08
CA ALA A 284 4.33 -23.29 -7.06
C ALA A 284 3.99 -21.96 -6.35
N ALA A 285 3.50 -20.96 -7.09
CA ALA A 285 3.01 -19.71 -6.52
C ALA A 285 1.81 -19.92 -5.59
N LEU A 286 0.86 -20.77 -5.98
CA LEU A 286 -0.29 -21.16 -5.16
C LEU A 286 0.14 -21.96 -3.91
N GLU A 287 1.12 -22.85 -4.04
CA GLU A 287 1.66 -23.58 -2.88
C GLU A 287 2.38 -22.64 -1.90
N THR A 288 3.12 -21.66 -2.44
CA THR A 288 3.71 -20.61 -1.62
C THR A 288 2.62 -19.83 -0.88
N LEU A 289 1.56 -19.40 -1.57
CA LEU A 289 0.44 -18.67 -0.95
C LEU A 289 -0.25 -19.50 0.16
N ARG A 290 -0.39 -20.81 0.00
CA ARG A 290 -0.91 -21.69 1.07
C ARG A 290 -0.06 -21.65 2.34
N GLY A 291 1.25 -21.47 2.22
CA GLY A 291 2.14 -21.31 3.37
C GLY A 291 1.85 -20.07 4.22
N PHE A 292 1.17 -19.06 3.67
CA PHE A 292 0.75 -17.87 4.42
C PHE A 292 -0.64 -18.02 5.06
N ALA A 293 -1.39 -19.08 4.78
CA ALA A 293 -2.74 -19.34 5.30
C ALA A 293 -2.70 -19.92 6.72
N ILE A 294 -2.33 -19.11 7.70
CA ILE A 294 -2.10 -19.48 9.11
C ILE A 294 -3.30 -19.19 10.03
N GLY A 295 -4.51 -19.11 9.49
CA GLY A 295 -5.71 -18.84 10.28
C GLY A 295 -6.03 -17.35 10.45
N LYS A 296 -5.43 -16.49 9.65
CA LYS A 296 -5.75 -15.06 9.49
C LYS A 296 -6.12 -14.78 8.04
N PRO A 297 -6.84 -13.66 7.74
CA PRO A 297 -7.03 -13.26 6.36
C PRO A 297 -5.68 -13.07 5.67
N VAL A 298 -5.57 -13.45 4.40
CA VAL A 298 -4.39 -13.24 3.57
C VAL A 298 -4.73 -12.26 2.47
N VAL A 299 -3.95 -11.20 2.31
CA VAL A 299 -4.06 -10.25 1.19
C VAL A 299 -2.83 -10.41 0.31
N ILE A 300 -3.06 -10.65 -0.98
CA ILE A 300 -1.98 -10.50 -1.97
C ILE A 300 -1.86 -9.01 -2.24
N GLU A 301 -0.87 -8.39 -1.59
CA GLU A 301 -0.72 -6.93 -1.52
C GLU A 301 0.05 -6.37 -2.71
N GLU A 302 0.83 -7.24 -3.36
CA GLU A 302 1.42 -6.97 -4.67
C GLU A 302 1.35 -8.20 -5.56
N THR A 303 0.88 -7.98 -6.78
CA THR A 303 0.91 -8.98 -7.86
C THR A 303 0.81 -8.29 -9.21
N PHE A 304 1.46 -8.87 -10.23
CA PHE A 304 1.47 -8.35 -11.60
C PHE A 304 1.98 -9.44 -12.55
N PRO A 305 1.61 -9.48 -13.83
CA PRO A 305 2.15 -10.42 -14.81
C PRO A 305 3.58 -10.05 -15.26
N LEU A 306 4.48 -9.86 -14.28
CA LEU A 306 5.86 -9.44 -14.51
C LEU A 306 6.72 -10.56 -15.12
N TYR A 307 6.48 -11.81 -14.68
CA TYR A 307 7.32 -12.96 -15.01
C TYR A 307 6.54 -14.08 -15.72
N CYS A 308 5.25 -13.88 -16.02
CA CYS A 308 4.43 -14.88 -16.73
C CYS A 308 3.52 -14.22 -17.77
N PRO A 309 3.03 -14.99 -18.77
CA PRO A 309 1.99 -14.52 -19.67
C PRO A 309 0.70 -14.18 -18.95
N MET A 310 -0.10 -13.25 -19.48
CA MET A 310 -1.36 -12.82 -18.90
C MET A 310 -2.32 -13.98 -18.61
N MET A 311 -2.39 -14.98 -19.46
CA MET A 311 -3.23 -16.18 -19.27
C MET A 311 -2.85 -16.97 -18.01
N GLU A 312 -1.56 -17.13 -17.72
CA GLU A 312 -1.10 -17.80 -16.49
C GLU A 312 -1.33 -16.92 -15.26
N PHE A 313 -1.22 -15.61 -15.41
CA PHE A 313 -1.57 -14.67 -14.37
C PHE A 313 -3.06 -14.72 -14.02
N GLU A 314 -3.95 -14.74 -15.01
CA GLU A 314 -5.39 -14.90 -14.81
C GLU A 314 -5.69 -16.25 -14.11
N GLU A 315 -5.03 -17.33 -14.51
CA GLU A 315 -5.13 -18.63 -13.82
C GLU A 315 -4.71 -18.54 -12.35
N PHE A 316 -3.59 -17.86 -12.05
CA PHE A 316 -3.14 -17.64 -10.67
C PHE A 316 -4.18 -16.84 -9.88
N MET A 317 -4.68 -15.74 -10.41
CA MET A 317 -5.68 -14.90 -9.77
C MET A 317 -6.94 -15.70 -9.43
N ASP A 318 -7.47 -16.48 -10.37
CA ASP A 318 -8.68 -17.27 -10.16
C ASP A 318 -8.46 -18.39 -9.12
N LYS A 319 -7.34 -19.11 -9.20
CA LYS A 319 -7.00 -20.19 -8.28
C LYS A 319 -6.57 -19.72 -6.89
N SER A 320 -6.17 -18.45 -6.74
CA SER A 320 -5.83 -17.85 -5.45
C SER A 320 -7.06 -17.48 -4.59
N ARG A 321 -8.25 -17.38 -5.18
CA ARG A 321 -9.51 -16.97 -4.49
C ARG A 321 -9.83 -17.76 -3.22
N PRO A 322 -9.65 -19.08 -3.14
CA PRO A 322 -9.87 -19.82 -1.90
C PRO A 322 -8.81 -19.58 -0.83
N LEU A 323 -7.69 -18.95 -1.18
CA LEU A 323 -6.50 -18.79 -0.33
C LEU A 323 -6.32 -17.35 0.14
N ALA A 324 -6.84 -16.36 -0.60
CA ALA A 324 -6.69 -14.95 -0.32
C ALA A 324 -8.05 -14.27 -0.10
N ALA A 325 -8.05 -13.27 0.77
CA ALA A 325 -9.20 -12.43 1.10
C ALA A 325 -9.20 -11.08 0.36
N GLY A 326 -8.15 -10.77 -0.39
CA GLY A 326 -8.02 -9.53 -1.14
C GLY A 326 -6.81 -9.50 -2.07
N TRP A 327 -6.83 -8.60 -3.05
CA TRP A 327 -5.79 -8.45 -4.05
C TRP A 327 -5.54 -6.97 -4.36
N ILE A 328 -4.29 -6.54 -4.30
CA ILE A 328 -3.83 -5.21 -4.66
C ILE A 328 -2.78 -5.37 -5.75
N GLY A 329 -3.09 -4.91 -6.95
CA GLY A 329 -2.22 -5.08 -8.10
C GLY A 329 -1.09 -4.05 -8.15
N PHE A 330 0.03 -4.44 -8.65
CA PHE A 330 1.16 -3.56 -8.90
C PHE A 330 1.17 -3.19 -10.39
N TYR A 331 1.08 -1.95 -10.85
CA TYR A 331 0.84 -0.73 -10.10
C TYR A 331 -0.03 0.24 -10.90
N TRP A 332 -0.44 1.39 -10.32
CA TRP A 332 -1.09 2.49 -11.01
C TRP A 332 -0.05 3.56 -11.40
N GLY A 333 0.12 3.84 -12.68
CA GLY A 333 1.01 4.89 -13.18
C GLY A 333 0.39 5.69 -14.32
N LYS A 334 -0.31 5.01 -15.25
CA LYS A 334 -0.99 5.61 -16.40
C LYS A 334 -2.44 5.13 -16.48
N THR A 335 -3.31 5.98 -17.03
CA THR A 335 -4.69 5.61 -17.32
C THR A 335 -4.77 4.62 -18.49
N PRO A 336 -5.82 3.79 -18.58
CA PRO A 336 -6.03 2.93 -19.74
C PRO A 336 -6.07 3.69 -21.08
N ALA A 337 -6.52 4.96 -21.07
CA ALA A 337 -6.55 5.79 -22.28
C ALA A 337 -5.15 6.23 -22.74
N GLU A 338 -4.25 6.49 -21.80
CA GLU A 338 -2.83 6.78 -22.09
C GLU A 338 -2.10 5.54 -22.56
N LEU A 339 -2.30 4.40 -21.88
CA LEU A 339 -1.69 3.12 -22.24
C LEU A 339 -2.08 2.65 -23.63
N ARG A 340 -3.35 2.84 -24.06
CA ARG A 340 -3.79 2.49 -25.44
C ARG A 340 -3.13 3.32 -26.52
N ARG A 341 -2.57 4.50 -26.20
CA ARG A 341 -1.85 5.35 -27.17
C ARG A 341 -0.35 5.08 -27.18
N SER A 342 0.14 4.30 -26.24
CA SER A 342 1.55 3.95 -26.15
C SER A 342 1.90 2.82 -27.12
N HIS A 343 3.17 2.81 -27.53
CA HIS A 343 3.76 1.75 -28.34
C HIS A 343 4.76 0.90 -27.55
N GLU A 344 4.87 1.14 -26.23
CA GLU A 344 5.77 0.41 -25.36
C GLU A 344 5.16 -0.93 -24.93
N ILE A 345 5.98 -1.99 -24.92
CA ILE A 345 5.55 -3.34 -24.53
C ILE A 345 5.11 -3.36 -23.05
N SER A 346 5.81 -2.66 -22.19
CA SER A 346 5.47 -2.53 -20.76
C SER A 346 4.08 -1.93 -20.57
N ASP A 347 3.73 -0.91 -21.36
CA ASP A 347 2.42 -0.27 -21.31
C ASP A 347 1.30 -1.20 -21.80
N ALA A 348 1.58 -2.04 -22.81
CA ALA A 348 0.63 -3.05 -23.25
C ALA A 348 0.36 -4.12 -22.18
N LEU A 349 1.37 -4.54 -21.41
CA LEU A 349 1.21 -5.45 -20.27
C LEU A 349 0.39 -4.81 -19.16
N THR A 350 0.69 -3.56 -18.82
CA THR A 350 -0.05 -2.80 -17.81
C THR A 350 -1.51 -2.60 -18.22
N LEU A 351 -1.78 -2.29 -19.50
CA LEU A 351 -3.14 -2.18 -20.03
C LEU A 351 -3.91 -3.51 -19.87
N GLY A 352 -3.29 -4.63 -20.25
CA GLY A 352 -3.89 -5.96 -20.11
C GLY A 352 -4.27 -6.26 -18.65
N TRP A 353 -3.39 -5.90 -17.71
CA TRP A 353 -3.66 -6.00 -16.27
C TRP A 353 -4.83 -5.12 -15.83
N LEU A 354 -4.86 -3.83 -16.20
CA LEU A 354 -5.95 -2.93 -15.82
C LEU A 354 -7.29 -3.35 -16.42
N GLU A 355 -7.31 -3.89 -17.65
CA GLU A 355 -8.52 -4.42 -18.28
C GLU A 355 -8.99 -5.71 -17.59
N TYR A 356 -8.09 -6.61 -17.18
CA TYR A 356 -8.42 -7.76 -16.33
C TYR A 356 -9.04 -7.29 -15.01
N PHE A 357 -8.38 -6.38 -14.32
CA PHE A 357 -8.82 -5.81 -13.06
C PHE A 357 -10.25 -5.26 -13.16
N GLN A 358 -10.54 -4.47 -14.19
CA GLN A 358 -11.85 -3.87 -14.42
C GLN A 358 -12.94 -4.91 -14.66
N ARG A 359 -12.64 -6.00 -15.37
CA ARG A 359 -13.60 -7.08 -15.63
C ARG A 359 -13.99 -7.85 -14.37
N HIS A 360 -13.12 -7.88 -13.34
CA HIS A 360 -13.29 -8.70 -12.13
C HIS A 360 -13.68 -7.92 -10.88
N THR A 361 -13.98 -6.62 -10.99
CA THR A 361 -14.37 -5.75 -9.86
C THR A 361 -15.72 -6.09 -9.24
N LYS A 362 -16.55 -6.89 -9.87
CA LYS A 362 -17.91 -7.22 -9.41
C LYS A 362 -18.01 -8.62 -8.76
N GLN A 363 -16.91 -9.25 -8.52
CA GLN A 363 -16.83 -10.57 -7.90
C GLN A 363 -16.40 -10.43 -6.45
#